data_714c39762aaa388150380246e3764002
#
_entry.id   714c39762aaa388150380246e3764002
#
_cell.length_a   1.000
_cell.length_b   1.000
_cell.length_c   1.000
_cell.angle_alpha   90.00
_cell.angle_beta   90.00
_cell.angle_gamma   90.00
#
_symmetry.space_group_name_H-M   'P 1'
#
loop_
_entity.id
_entity.type
_entity.pdbx_description
1 polymer ?
#
loop_
_entity_poly.entity_id
_entity_poly.type
_entity_poly.pdbx_seq_one_letter_code
_entity_poly.pdbx_strand_id
1 'polypeptide(L)'
;MLDNVRLVTTVFSGESMKFPILAVAQFCSARGDIEQNLAGHLAFMQRAADLGASYLLFPELSLTGYEPDLARALALHADDARLEPIKALAMKLRLVTTIGVPLKGANDSILIGALTFTADGDVTTYAKQYLHPGEDKVFSEGNKDCYLSIDQHRIGLCVCADFTQPEHVQRMAAGGAWVYAASVLISPGGYAQDAELLAGHARRHNLPVLVANHGAPTGGWESAGRSGLWDGAGRWIGGMQGAGSGLVIVTCQREGWQVRVA
;
A
#
# COMPACT_ATOMS: atom_id res chain seq x y z
N MET A 1 -23.78 -41.82 48.19
CA MET A 1 -24.07 -41.03 46.97
C MET A 1 -22.82 -40.24 46.66
N LEU A 2 -22.09 -40.68 45.66
CA LEU A 2 -20.88 -40.01 45.21
C LEU A 2 -21.21 -39.39 43.86
N ASP A 3 -21.30 -38.06 43.85
CA ASP A 3 -21.60 -37.27 42.64
C ASP A 3 -20.40 -37.29 41.70
N ASN A 4 -20.62 -37.83 40.50
CA ASN A 4 -19.67 -37.80 39.39
C ASN A 4 -19.62 -36.42 38.78
N VAL A 5 -18.62 -35.62 39.10
CA VAL A 5 -18.28 -34.40 38.38
C VAL A 5 -17.57 -34.79 37.08
N ARG A 6 -18.27 -34.72 35.94
CA ARG A 6 -17.67 -34.79 34.61
C ARG A 6 -16.93 -33.47 34.31
N LEU A 7 -15.62 -33.50 34.30
CA LEU A 7 -14.78 -32.43 33.71
C LEU A 7 -15.01 -32.45 32.19
N VAL A 8 -15.70 -31.43 31.68
CA VAL A 8 -15.75 -31.13 30.25
C VAL A 8 -14.47 -30.41 29.88
N THR A 9 -13.50 -31.13 29.36
CA THR A 9 -12.30 -30.55 28.78
C THR A 9 -12.67 -29.99 27.41
N THR A 10 -12.91 -28.69 27.34
CA THR A 10 -13.05 -27.98 26.05
C THR A 10 -11.66 -27.93 25.44
N VAL A 11 -11.40 -28.80 24.48
CA VAL A 11 -10.22 -28.72 23.62
C VAL A 11 -10.41 -27.55 22.70
N PHE A 12 -9.81 -26.39 23.01
CA PHE A 12 -9.64 -25.33 22.04
C PHE A 12 -8.68 -25.86 20.97
N SER A 13 -9.21 -26.17 19.79
CA SER A 13 -8.40 -26.39 18.60
C SER A 13 -7.66 -25.07 18.31
N GLY A 14 -6.40 -25.01 18.71
CA GLY A 14 -5.53 -23.89 18.43
C GLY A 14 -5.19 -23.86 16.94
N GLU A 15 -6.10 -23.37 16.11
CA GLU A 15 -5.71 -22.91 14.78
C GLU A 15 -4.72 -21.76 14.98
N SER A 16 -3.48 -21.98 14.59
CA SER A 16 -2.46 -20.96 14.56
C SER A 16 -2.98 -19.82 13.65
N MET A 17 -3.28 -18.65 14.22
CA MET A 17 -3.63 -17.48 13.42
C MET A 17 -2.51 -17.25 12.40
N LYS A 18 -2.81 -17.50 11.13
CA LYS A 18 -1.88 -17.29 10.04
C LYS A 18 -2.01 -15.83 9.61
N PHE A 19 -0.96 -15.05 9.85
CA PHE A 19 -0.91 -13.67 9.36
C PHE A 19 -0.65 -13.64 7.85
N PRO A 20 -1.26 -12.71 7.11
CA PRO A 20 -0.95 -12.52 5.70
C PRO A 20 0.49 -12.03 5.53
N ILE A 21 1.14 -12.47 4.48
CA ILE A 21 2.44 -11.94 4.06
C ILE A 21 2.17 -10.69 3.23
N LEU A 22 2.74 -9.57 3.64
CA LEU A 22 2.62 -8.30 2.93
C LEU A 22 3.87 -8.05 2.08
N ALA A 23 3.69 -7.37 0.97
CA ALA A 23 4.78 -6.95 0.11
C ALA A 23 4.64 -5.49 -0.27
N VAL A 24 5.76 -4.80 -0.45
CA VAL A 24 5.81 -3.49 -1.09
C VAL A 24 6.81 -3.50 -2.22
N ALA A 25 6.42 -2.95 -3.36
CA ALA A 25 7.28 -2.69 -4.48
C ALA A 25 7.95 -1.33 -4.31
N GLN A 26 9.28 -1.28 -4.26
CA GLN A 26 9.99 -0.06 -4.59
C GLN A 26 10.16 -0.06 -6.10
N PHE A 27 9.32 0.73 -6.78
CA PHE A 27 9.14 0.64 -8.22
C PHE A 27 9.76 1.85 -8.93
N CYS A 28 10.42 1.60 -10.06
CA CYS A 28 10.98 2.63 -10.93
C CYS A 28 10.05 2.81 -12.13
N SER A 29 9.15 3.78 -12.07
CA SER A 29 8.21 4.06 -13.14
C SER A 29 8.92 4.72 -14.33
N ALA A 30 8.62 4.27 -15.54
CA ALA A 30 8.93 4.99 -16.76
C ALA A 30 7.93 6.14 -16.94
N ARG A 31 8.43 7.35 -17.22
CA ARG A 31 7.62 8.57 -17.34
C ARG A 31 6.52 8.42 -18.40
N GLY A 32 5.27 8.35 -17.96
CA GLY A 32 4.08 8.30 -18.82
C GLY A 32 3.90 7.02 -19.65
N ASP A 33 4.81 6.06 -19.56
CA ASP A 33 4.75 4.82 -20.34
C ASP A 33 3.97 3.74 -19.59
N ILE A 34 2.63 3.76 -19.81
CA ILE A 34 1.71 2.81 -19.16
C ILE A 34 2.04 1.37 -19.55
N GLU A 35 2.44 1.09 -20.78
CA GLU A 35 2.70 -0.27 -21.26
C GLU A 35 3.95 -0.85 -20.57
N GLN A 36 5.03 -0.09 -20.52
CA GLN A 36 6.25 -0.50 -19.83
C GLN A 36 6.02 -0.67 -18.33
N ASN A 37 5.31 0.28 -17.71
CA ASN A 37 5.00 0.24 -16.29
C ASN A 37 4.09 -0.96 -15.97
N LEU A 38 3.09 -1.23 -16.80
CA LEU A 38 2.22 -2.38 -16.67
C LEU A 38 3.02 -3.70 -16.68
N ALA A 39 3.92 -3.87 -17.64
CA ALA A 39 4.79 -5.04 -17.69
C ALA A 39 5.62 -5.20 -16.40
N GLY A 40 6.14 -4.09 -15.88
CA GLY A 40 6.84 -4.05 -14.60
C GLY A 40 5.96 -4.46 -13.42
N HIS A 41 4.72 -3.94 -13.35
CA HIS A 41 3.77 -4.32 -12.29
C HIS A 41 3.48 -5.82 -12.32
N LEU A 42 3.22 -6.40 -13.49
CA LEU A 42 2.96 -7.84 -13.65
C LEU A 42 4.15 -8.69 -13.19
N ALA A 43 5.38 -8.26 -13.49
CA ALA A 43 6.59 -8.96 -13.03
C ALA A 43 6.74 -8.92 -11.50
N PHE A 44 6.47 -7.75 -10.86
CA PHE A 44 6.47 -7.63 -9.41
C PHE A 44 5.37 -8.45 -8.75
N MET A 45 4.17 -8.48 -9.33
CA MET A 45 3.06 -9.31 -8.85
C MET A 45 3.43 -10.79 -8.85
N GLN A 46 3.99 -11.29 -9.96
CA GLN A 46 4.45 -12.69 -10.03
C GLN A 46 5.49 -12.99 -8.96
N ARG A 47 6.51 -12.13 -8.83
CA ARG A 47 7.58 -12.29 -7.84
C ARG A 47 7.06 -12.24 -6.40
N ALA A 48 6.14 -11.33 -6.08
CA ALA A 48 5.53 -11.24 -4.76
C ALA A 48 4.75 -12.52 -4.42
N ALA A 49 3.97 -13.04 -5.37
CA ALA A 49 3.23 -14.29 -5.20
C ALA A 49 4.15 -15.50 -5.03
N ASP A 50 5.24 -15.59 -5.81
CA ASP A 50 6.24 -16.66 -5.68
C ASP A 50 6.92 -16.65 -4.28
N LEU A 51 6.92 -15.50 -3.61
CA LEU A 51 7.41 -15.32 -2.24
C LEU A 51 6.31 -15.46 -1.18
N GLY A 52 5.09 -15.83 -1.60
CA GLY A 52 3.96 -16.13 -0.73
C GLY A 52 3.17 -14.92 -0.25
N ALA A 53 3.35 -13.73 -0.86
CA ALA A 53 2.61 -12.54 -0.47
C ALA A 53 1.10 -12.71 -0.75
N SER A 54 0.27 -12.21 0.17
CA SER A 54 -1.18 -12.09 0.02
C SER A 54 -1.60 -10.68 -0.40
N TYR A 55 -0.73 -9.67 -0.15
CA TYR A 55 -0.95 -8.28 -0.49
C TYR A 55 0.33 -7.66 -1.07
N LEU A 56 0.18 -6.86 -2.13
CA LEU A 56 1.26 -6.08 -2.74
C LEU A 56 0.83 -4.63 -2.92
N LEU A 57 1.65 -3.70 -2.40
CA LEU A 57 1.47 -2.26 -2.52
C LEU A 57 2.52 -1.66 -3.45
N PHE A 58 2.08 -0.87 -4.41
CA PHE A 58 2.94 -0.04 -5.27
C PHE A 58 2.94 1.43 -4.84
N PRO A 59 3.91 2.24 -5.29
CA PRO A 59 3.98 3.68 -5.01
C PRO A 59 2.83 4.49 -5.62
N GLU A 60 2.66 5.72 -5.11
CA GLU A 60 1.77 6.74 -5.65
C GLU A 60 1.99 6.92 -7.15
N LEU A 61 0.88 6.93 -7.94
CA LEU A 61 0.92 7.08 -9.40
C LEU A 61 1.88 6.12 -10.13
N SER A 62 2.14 4.93 -9.58
CA SER A 62 3.17 4.00 -10.08
C SER A 62 2.96 3.55 -11.51
N LEU A 63 1.71 3.55 -12.01
CA LEU A 63 1.42 3.12 -13.41
C LEU A 63 1.85 4.16 -14.45
N THR A 64 1.98 5.43 -14.07
CA THR A 64 2.36 6.51 -15.00
C THR A 64 3.65 7.23 -14.61
N GLY A 65 4.15 6.99 -13.39
CA GLY A 65 5.02 7.90 -12.69
C GLY A 65 4.23 9.06 -12.09
N TYR A 66 4.85 9.75 -11.12
CA TYR A 66 4.29 10.98 -10.55
C TYR A 66 4.54 12.16 -11.53
N GLU A 67 3.71 12.23 -12.58
CA GLU A 67 3.85 13.16 -13.70
C GLU A 67 2.60 14.05 -13.83
N PRO A 68 2.48 15.14 -13.02
CA PRO A 68 1.28 15.98 -13.03
C PRO A 68 0.95 16.60 -14.40
N ASP A 69 1.98 16.90 -15.19
CA ASP A 69 1.82 17.46 -16.55
C ASP A 69 1.19 16.46 -17.55
N LEU A 70 1.32 15.18 -17.30
CA LEU A 70 0.74 14.11 -18.12
C LEU A 70 -0.57 13.55 -17.53
N ALA A 71 -0.89 13.88 -16.27
CA ALA A 71 -1.97 13.21 -15.54
C ALA A 71 -3.31 13.24 -16.26
N ARG A 72 -3.68 14.40 -16.85
CA ARG A 72 -4.96 14.53 -17.57
C ARG A 72 -5.01 13.66 -18.83
N ALA A 73 -3.92 13.54 -19.56
CA ALA A 73 -3.84 12.74 -20.79
C ALA A 73 -3.82 11.22 -20.48
N LEU A 74 -3.25 10.86 -19.32
CA LEU A 74 -3.05 9.46 -18.92
C LEU A 74 -4.12 8.95 -17.95
N ALA A 75 -5.06 9.80 -17.52
CA ALA A 75 -6.07 9.43 -16.55
C ALA A 75 -6.97 8.28 -17.03
N LEU A 76 -7.19 7.32 -16.15
CA LEU A 76 -7.94 6.08 -16.39
C LEU A 76 -9.25 6.07 -15.63
N HIS A 77 -10.26 5.38 -16.14
CA HIS A 77 -11.35 4.88 -15.33
C HIS A 77 -10.93 3.60 -14.59
N ALA A 78 -11.60 3.26 -13.50
CA ALA A 78 -11.28 2.05 -12.74
C ALA A 78 -11.52 0.75 -13.52
N ASP A 79 -12.35 0.79 -14.54
CA ASP A 79 -12.69 -0.30 -15.46
C ASP A 79 -11.98 -0.19 -16.82
N ASP A 80 -10.92 0.60 -16.93
CA ASP A 80 -10.17 0.75 -18.19
C ASP A 80 -9.59 -0.60 -18.62
N ALA A 81 -9.79 -0.96 -19.91
CA ALA A 81 -9.36 -2.24 -20.45
C ALA A 81 -7.84 -2.50 -20.35
N ARG A 82 -7.02 -1.43 -20.24
CA ARG A 82 -5.57 -1.55 -20.03
C ARG A 82 -5.22 -2.15 -18.67
N LEU A 83 -6.14 -2.14 -17.70
CA LEU A 83 -5.96 -2.69 -16.36
C LEU A 83 -6.33 -4.19 -16.28
N GLU A 84 -6.97 -4.75 -17.31
CA GLU A 84 -7.40 -6.14 -17.30
C GLU A 84 -6.25 -7.15 -17.05
N PRO A 85 -5.01 -6.95 -17.56
CA PRO A 85 -3.91 -7.84 -17.23
C PRO A 85 -3.56 -7.90 -15.72
N ILE A 86 -3.64 -6.76 -15.00
CA ILE A 86 -3.43 -6.72 -13.55
C ILE A 86 -4.55 -7.47 -12.84
N LYS A 87 -5.79 -7.21 -13.21
CA LYS A 87 -6.96 -7.87 -12.64
C LYS A 87 -6.90 -9.38 -12.82
N ALA A 88 -6.66 -9.84 -14.05
CA ALA A 88 -6.55 -11.26 -14.36
C ALA A 88 -5.41 -11.93 -13.58
N LEU A 89 -4.26 -11.25 -13.46
CA LEU A 89 -3.12 -11.80 -12.72
C LEU A 89 -3.37 -11.80 -11.20
N ALA A 90 -4.02 -10.78 -10.64
CA ALA A 90 -4.40 -10.74 -9.21
C ALA A 90 -5.30 -11.94 -8.85
N MET A 91 -6.30 -12.22 -9.68
CA MET A 91 -7.18 -13.40 -9.54
C MET A 91 -6.40 -14.71 -9.63
N LYS A 92 -5.57 -14.86 -10.69
CA LYS A 92 -4.78 -16.06 -10.93
C LYS A 92 -3.82 -16.38 -9.79
N LEU A 93 -3.15 -15.36 -9.25
CA LEU A 93 -2.16 -15.49 -8.18
C LEU A 93 -2.79 -15.46 -6.77
N ARG A 94 -4.10 -15.14 -6.67
CA ARG A 94 -4.78 -14.85 -5.40
C ARG A 94 -4.06 -13.78 -4.60
N LEU A 95 -3.52 -12.76 -5.28
CA LEU A 95 -2.74 -11.67 -4.72
C LEU A 95 -3.55 -10.37 -4.77
N VAL A 96 -3.92 -9.82 -3.64
CA VAL A 96 -4.50 -8.48 -3.58
C VAL A 96 -3.42 -7.46 -3.92
N THR A 97 -3.66 -6.63 -4.93
CA THR A 97 -2.64 -5.69 -5.45
C THR A 97 -3.19 -4.28 -5.53
N THR A 98 -2.50 -3.33 -4.90
CA THR A 98 -2.80 -1.89 -4.97
C THR A 98 -1.77 -1.19 -5.83
N ILE A 99 -2.22 -0.47 -6.87
CA ILE A 99 -1.40 0.34 -7.77
C ILE A 99 -1.83 1.80 -7.73
N GLY A 100 -0.91 2.74 -7.99
CA GLY A 100 -1.19 4.17 -8.12
C GLY A 100 -1.47 4.56 -9.57
N VAL A 101 -2.55 5.35 -9.80
CA VAL A 101 -2.95 5.83 -11.13
C VAL A 101 -3.50 7.25 -11.06
N PRO A 102 -3.37 8.08 -12.11
CA PRO A 102 -4.24 9.24 -12.29
C PRO A 102 -5.64 8.70 -12.62
N LEU A 103 -6.60 8.93 -11.72
CA LEU A 103 -7.95 8.37 -11.81
C LEU A 103 -8.94 9.45 -12.28
N LYS A 104 -9.76 9.12 -13.24
CA LYS A 104 -10.87 9.98 -13.65
C LYS A 104 -11.95 9.98 -12.58
N GLY A 105 -12.25 11.17 -12.08
CA GLY A 105 -13.34 11.43 -11.14
C GLY A 105 -14.60 11.95 -11.83
N ALA A 106 -15.54 12.42 -11.03
CA ALA A 106 -16.74 13.09 -11.53
C ALA A 106 -16.40 14.47 -12.13
N ASN A 107 -17.22 14.96 -13.07
CA ASN A 107 -17.10 16.28 -13.70
C ASN A 107 -15.70 16.55 -14.27
N ASP A 108 -15.12 15.58 -14.97
CA ASP A 108 -13.78 15.67 -15.57
C ASP A 108 -12.65 15.98 -14.59
N SER A 109 -12.87 15.81 -13.30
CA SER A 109 -11.80 15.90 -12.30
C SER A 109 -10.80 14.77 -12.46
N ILE A 110 -9.55 15.03 -12.10
CA ILE A 110 -8.50 14.03 -12.03
C ILE A 110 -8.11 13.87 -10.57
N LEU A 111 -8.00 12.63 -10.12
CA LEU A 111 -7.65 12.28 -8.75
C LEU A 111 -6.30 11.57 -8.72
N ILE A 112 -5.53 11.73 -7.66
CA ILE A 112 -4.42 10.83 -7.37
C ILE A 112 -5.04 9.58 -6.77
N GLY A 113 -5.21 8.55 -7.61
CA GLY A 113 -5.95 7.34 -7.30
C GLY A 113 -5.06 6.19 -6.89
N ALA A 114 -5.61 5.31 -6.07
CA ALA A 114 -5.10 3.98 -5.83
C ALA A 114 -6.20 2.97 -6.19
N LEU A 115 -5.88 2.03 -7.06
CA LEU A 115 -6.77 0.94 -7.47
C LEU A 115 -6.28 -0.36 -6.83
N THR A 116 -7.17 -1.02 -6.12
CA THR A 116 -6.89 -2.33 -5.52
C THR A 116 -7.67 -3.42 -6.24
N PHE A 117 -6.94 -4.38 -6.79
CA PHE A 117 -7.47 -5.57 -7.46
C PHE A 117 -7.46 -6.72 -6.48
N THR A 118 -8.60 -7.35 -6.25
CA THR A 118 -8.75 -8.45 -5.31
C THR A 118 -8.59 -9.81 -5.99
N ALA A 119 -8.39 -10.85 -5.19
CA ALA A 119 -8.34 -12.23 -5.65
C ALA A 119 -9.67 -12.73 -6.26
N ASP A 120 -10.78 -12.08 -5.94
CA ASP A 120 -12.12 -12.42 -6.43
C ASP A 120 -12.53 -11.60 -7.66
N GLY A 121 -11.64 -10.71 -8.13
CA GLY A 121 -11.84 -9.89 -9.33
C GLY A 121 -12.55 -8.56 -9.08
N ASP A 122 -12.79 -8.20 -7.83
CA ASP A 122 -13.31 -6.87 -7.49
C ASP A 122 -12.22 -5.81 -7.60
N VAL A 123 -12.64 -4.59 -7.90
CA VAL A 123 -11.75 -3.42 -7.94
C VAL A 123 -12.25 -2.38 -6.94
N THR A 124 -11.42 -2.09 -5.94
CA THR A 124 -11.67 -1.00 -4.98
C THR A 124 -10.91 0.24 -5.40
N THR A 125 -11.55 1.39 -5.32
CA THR A 125 -10.95 2.69 -5.64
C THR A 125 -10.74 3.51 -4.38
N TYR A 126 -9.58 4.14 -4.29
CA TYR A 126 -9.28 5.18 -3.31
C TYR A 126 -8.74 6.41 -4.04
N ALA A 127 -9.00 7.58 -3.51
CA ALA A 127 -8.42 8.83 -3.99
C ALA A 127 -7.81 9.58 -2.81
N LYS A 128 -6.59 10.07 -2.99
CA LYS A 128 -5.85 10.91 -2.04
C LYS A 128 -6.73 12.03 -1.52
N GLN A 129 -6.85 12.14 -0.20
CA GLN A 129 -7.76 13.07 0.45
C GLN A 129 -7.13 14.44 0.69
N TYR A 130 -5.82 14.48 0.87
CA TYR A 130 -5.06 15.70 1.15
C TYR A 130 -3.96 15.88 0.12
N LEU A 131 -4.06 16.98 -0.63
CA LEU A 131 -3.11 17.26 -1.68
C LEU A 131 -1.85 17.94 -1.13
N HIS A 132 -0.69 17.58 -1.70
CA HIS A 132 0.55 18.35 -1.49
C HIS A 132 0.45 19.71 -2.19
N PRO A 133 1.06 20.78 -1.66
CA PRO A 133 1.06 22.08 -2.30
C PRO A 133 1.45 22.04 -3.79
N GLY A 134 0.56 22.54 -4.64
CA GLY A 134 0.72 22.56 -6.10
C GLY A 134 0.04 21.42 -6.85
N GLU A 135 -0.35 20.32 -6.19
CA GLU A 135 -1.16 19.26 -6.79
C GLU A 135 -2.57 19.73 -7.16
N ASP A 136 -3.12 20.68 -6.42
CA ASP A 136 -4.43 21.30 -6.62
C ASP A 136 -4.61 21.97 -8.00
N LYS A 137 -3.50 22.26 -8.68
CA LYS A 137 -3.53 22.77 -10.07
C LYS A 137 -3.98 21.73 -11.09
N VAL A 138 -3.87 20.44 -10.75
CA VAL A 138 -4.14 19.32 -11.67
C VAL A 138 -5.14 18.35 -11.08
N PHE A 139 -5.02 18.07 -9.79
CA PHE A 139 -5.78 17.04 -9.09
C PHE A 139 -6.83 17.64 -8.18
N SER A 140 -7.87 16.85 -7.95
CA SER A 140 -8.90 17.12 -6.95
C SER A 140 -8.77 16.15 -5.77
N GLU A 141 -9.25 16.56 -4.61
CA GLU A 141 -9.23 15.78 -3.39
C GLU A 141 -10.26 14.63 -3.41
N GLY A 142 -9.88 13.50 -2.84
CA GLY A 142 -10.79 12.45 -2.44
C GLY A 142 -11.48 12.79 -1.12
N ASN A 143 -12.49 11.99 -0.74
CA ASN A 143 -13.27 12.26 0.48
C ASN A 143 -13.72 11.00 1.23
N LYS A 144 -13.17 9.84 0.91
CA LYS A 144 -13.57 8.56 1.51
C LYS A 144 -12.37 7.81 2.03
N ASP A 145 -12.50 7.30 3.24
CA ASP A 145 -11.54 6.35 3.80
C ASP A 145 -11.60 5.03 3.05
N CYS A 146 -10.47 4.34 2.95
CA CYS A 146 -10.38 3.04 2.30
C CYS A 146 -9.75 2.00 3.22
N TYR A 147 -10.46 0.90 3.38
CA TYR A 147 -10.00 -0.28 4.09
C TYR A 147 -10.08 -1.49 3.19
N LEU A 148 -8.99 -2.23 3.11
CA LEU A 148 -8.92 -3.48 2.37
C LEU A 148 -8.97 -4.64 3.36
N SER A 149 -9.66 -5.72 3.01
CA SER A 149 -9.68 -6.94 3.80
C SER A 149 -8.73 -7.96 3.18
N ILE A 150 -7.70 -8.37 3.93
CA ILE A 150 -6.75 -9.39 3.55
C ILE A 150 -6.89 -10.51 4.59
N ASP A 151 -7.52 -11.61 4.22
CA ASP A 151 -7.98 -12.63 5.16
C ASP A 151 -8.86 -11.99 6.26
N GLN A 152 -8.46 -12.10 7.52
CA GLN A 152 -9.16 -11.52 8.67
C GLN A 152 -8.57 -10.16 9.09
N HIS A 153 -7.59 -9.63 8.35
CA HIS A 153 -6.86 -8.42 8.70
C HIS A 153 -7.30 -7.25 7.82
N ARG A 154 -7.41 -6.09 8.44
CA ARG A 154 -7.82 -4.84 7.78
C ARG A 154 -6.61 -3.97 7.50
N ILE A 155 -6.41 -3.58 6.25
CA ILE A 155 -5.36 -2.64 5.84
C ILE A 155 -6.01 -1.27 5.62
N GLY A 156 -5.53 -0.23 6.31
CA GLY A 156 -5.93 1.15 6.04
C GLY A 156 -5.04 1.75 4.96
N LEU A 157 -5.62 2.19 3.85
CA LEU A 157 -4.87 2.72 2.70
C LEU A 157 -4.65 4.23 2.84
N CYS A 158 -3.47 4.68 2.44
CA CYS A 158 -3.01 6.07 2.44
C CYS A 158 -2.26 6.37 1.14
N VAL A 159 -2.42 7.58 0.62
CA VAL A 159 -1.60 8.08 -0.49
C VAL A 159 -0.89 9.37 -0.05
N CYS A 160 0.42 9.27 0.07
CA CYS A 160 1.40 10.35 0.29
C CYS A 160 0.94 11.36 1.36
N ALA A 161 0.60 12.60 0.99
CA ALA A 161 0.26 13.67 1.93
C ALA A 161 -0.89 13.36 2.90
N ASP A 162 -1.66 12.29 2.71
CA ASP A 162 -2.65 11.84 3.68
C ASP A 162 -2.02 11.55 5.05
N PHE A 163 -0.80 10.99 5.07
CA PHE A 163 -0.12 10.70 6.35
C PHE A 163 0.34 11.97 7.08
N THR A 164 0.41 13.11 6.42
CA THR A 164 0.74 14.37 7.08
C THR A 164 -0.40 14.90 7.94
N GLN A 165 -1.59 14.33 7.80
CA GLN A 165 -2.80 14.70 8.52
C GLN A 165 -3.09 13.69 9.64
N PRO A 166 -2.91 14.08 10.92
CA PRO A 166 -3.12 13.18 12.06
C PRO A 166 -4.50 12.57 12.10
N GLU A 167 -5.53 13.30 11.63
CA GLU A 167 -6.91 12.86 11.60
C GLU A 167 -7.12 11.69 10.64
N HIS A 168 -6.38 11.63 9.52
CA HIS A 168 -6.45 10.52 8.59
C HIS A 168 -5.96 9.23 9.27
N VAL A 169 -4.78 9.27 9.87
CA VAL A 169 -4.22 8.11 10.57
C VAL A 169 -5.09 7.68 11.75
N GLN A 170 -5.64 8.67 12.51
CA GLN A 170 -6.54 8.40 13.62
C GLN A 170 -7.80 7.67 13.16
N ARG A 171 -8.40 8.08 12.02
CA ARG A 171 -9.57 7.38 11.45
C ARG A 171 -9.21 5.95 11.04
N MET A 172 -8.04 5.74 10.40
CA MET A 172 -7.59 4.40 10.04
C MET A 172 -7.46 3.50 11.26
N ALA A 173 -6.81 3.99 12.32
CA ALA A 173 -6.66 3.25 13.57
C ALA A 173 -8.01 2.96 14.24
N ALA A 174 -8.89 3.96 14.35
CA ALA A 174 -10.24 3.83 14.92
C ALA A 174 -11.11 2.85 14.13
N GLY A 175 -10.94 2.79 12.80
CA GLY A 175 -11.59 1.83 11.92
C GLY A 175 -11.04 0.41 12.00
N GLY A 176 -10.10 0.13 12.91
CA GLY A 176 -9.55 -1.19 13.15
C GLY A 176 -8.52 -1.64 12.12
N ALA A 177 -7.79 -0.71 11.49
CA ALA A 177 -6.67 -1.08 10.64
C ALA A 177 -5.61 -1.84 11.45
N TRP A 178 -5.17 -2.97 10.92
CA TRP A 178 -4.06 -3.77 11.44
C TRP A 178 -2.70 -3.21 10.96
N VAL A 179 -2.70 -2.65 9.75
CA VAL A 179 -1.54 -1.97 9.13
C VAL A 179 -2.04 -0.72 8.40
N TYR A 180 -1.27 0.35 8.47
CA TYR A 180 -1.42 1.56 7.67
C TYR A 180 -0.49 1.47 6.47
N ALA A 181 -1.04 1.32 5.28
CA ALA A 181 -0.31 1.09 4.04
C ALA A 181 -0.23 2.38 3.23
N ALA A 182 0.96 2.95 3.17
CA ALA A 182 1.23 4.24 2.54
C ALA A 182 1.94 4.08 1.19
N SER A 183 1.25 4.50 0.13
CA SER A 183 1.72 4.58 -1.25
C SER A 183 2.24 6.01 -1.49
N VAL A 184 3.56 6.21 -1.67
CA VAL A 184 4.15 7.54 -1.53
C VAL A 184 5.18 7.89 -2.62
N LEU A 185 5.47 9.22 -2.71
CA LEU A 185 6.71 9.77 -3.25
C LEU A 185 7.36 10.64 -2.16
N ILE A 186 8.38 10.11 -1.50
CA ILE A 186 9.18 10.83 -0.50
C ILE A 186 10.56 11.09 -1.06
N SER A 187 10.96 12.36 -1.10
CA SER A 187 12.26 12.79 -1.59
C SER A 187 13.38 12.59 -0.55
N PRO A 188 14.66 12.56 -0.96
CA PRO A 188 15.77 12.47 -0.01
C PRO A 188 15.78 13.62 1.00
N GLY A 189 15.43 14.83 0.57
CA GLY A 189 15.40 16.02 1.42
C GLY A 189 14.29 15.99 2.48
N GLY A 190 13.13 15.38 2.16
CA GLY A 190 11.98 15.24 3.09
C GLY A 190 12.04 14.00 3.97
N TYR A 191 12.84 13.01 3.61
CA TYR A 191 12.76 11.67 4.21
C TYR A 191 12.90 11.66 5.73
N ALA A 192 13.83 12.42 6.29
CA ALA A 192 14.05 12.39 7.74
C ALA A 192 12.83 12.88 8.52
N GLN A 193 12.16 13.92 8.05
CA GLN A 193 10.95 14.48 8.65
C GLN A 193 9.77 13.53 8.49
N ASP A 194 9.56 13.00 7.29
CA ASP A 194 8.46 12.10 6.98
C ASP A 194 8.60 10.76 7.72
N ALA A 195 9.82 10.23 7.81
CA ALA A 195 10.12 9.01 8.57
C ALA A 195 9.79 9.16 10.06
N GLU A 196 10.15 10.31 10.68
CA GLU A 196 9.81 10.57 12.09
C GLU A 196 8.30 10.73 12.28
N LEU A 197 7.60 11.37 11.33
CA LEU A 197 6.15 11.51 11.36
C LEU A 197 5.46 10.15 11.28
N LEU A 198 5.85 9.29 10.32
CA LEU A 198 5.33 7.93 10.15
C LEU A 198 5.60 7.06 11.37
N ALA A 199 6.83 7.11 11.92
CA ALA A 199 7.18 6.43 13.16
C ALA A 199 6.37 6.95 14.37
N GLY A 200 6.13 8.26 14.42
CA GLY A 200 5.28 8.91 15.43
C GLY A 200 3.82 8.44 15.38
N HIS A 201 3.27 8.30 14.19
CA HIS A 201 1.93 7.74 13.98
C HIS A 201 1.86 6.28 14.42
N ALA A 202 2.84 5.47 14.02
CA ALA A 202 2.92 4.08 14.42
C ALA A 202 2.90 3.93 15.95
N ARG A 203 3.73 4.71 16.68
CA ARG A 203 3.77 4.71 18.16
C ARG A 203 2.46 5.17 18.77
N ARG A 204 1.92 6.28 18.29
CA ARG A 204 0.72 6.89 18.89
C ARG A 204 -0.49 6.00 18.83
N HIS A 205 -0.64 5.26 17.73
CA HIS A 205 -1.83 4.45 17.46
C HIS A 205 -1.58 2.94 17.61
N ASN A 206 -0.36 2.51 18.00
CA ASN A 206 0.06 1.11 17.99
C ASN A 206 -0.29 0.44 16.64
N LEU A 207 -0.03 1.16 15.55
CA LEU A 207 -0.42 0.82 14.19
C LEU A 207 0.83 0.73 13.32
N PRO A 208 1.25 -0.47 12.89
CA PRO A 208 2.39 -0.62 11.98
C PRO A 208 2.17 0.16 10.68
N VAL A 209 3.25 0.77 10.17
CA VAL A 209 3.22 1.57 8.94
C VAL A 209 4.06 0.90 7.87
N LEU A 210 3.42 0.50 6.78
CA LEU A 210 4.00 -0.11 5.59
C LEU A 210 4.13 0.94 4.49
N VAL A 211 5.32 1.15 3.94
CA VAL A 211 5.58 2.22 2.95
C VAL A 211 6.09 1.66 1.64
N ALA A 212 5.43 2.02 0.54
CA ALA A 212 5.90 1.83 -0.82
C ALA A 212 6.29 3.17 -1.43
N ASN A 213 7.57 3.41 -1.63
CA ASN A 213 8.12 4.61 -2.25
C ASN A 213 8.66 4.31 -3.64
N HIS A 214 8.77 5.33 -4.49
CA HIS A 214 9.44 5.19 -5.79
C HIS A 214 10.91 4.78 -5.64
N GLY A 215 11.40 4.03 -6.62
CA GLY A 215 12.80 3.60 -6.67
C GLY A 215 13.69 4.48 -7.54
N ALA A 216 13.11 5.42 -8.29
CA ALA A 216 13.81 6.30 -9.22
C ALA A 216 13.18 7.70 -9.21
N PRO A 217 13.86 8.72 -9.75
CA PRO A 217 13.28 10.04 -9.94
C PRO A 217 12.01 10.01 -10.79
N THR A 218 11.03 10.83 -10.44
CA THR A 218 9.77 10.97 -11.18
C THR A 218 9.18 12.37 -10.93
N GLY A 219 8.49 12.97 -11.90
CA GLY A 219 7.89 14.30 -11.80
C GLY A 219 8.85 15.45 -11.47
N GLY A 220 10.12 15.27 -11.81
CA GLY A 220 11.17 16.23 -11.45
C GLY A 220 11.66 16.11 -10.00
N TRP A 221 11.17 15.13 -9.23
CA TRP A 221 11.61 14.86 -7.86
C TRP A 221 12.53 13.65 -7.81
N GLU A 222 13.61 13.77 -7.03
CA GLU A 222 14.38 12.61 -6.60
C GLU A 222 13.58 11.78 -5.60
N SER A 223 13.75 10.46 -5.61
CA SER A 223 13.16 9.58 -4.61
C SER A 223 14.19 9.08 -3.61
N ALA A 224 13.83 9.08 -2.33
CA ALA A 224 14.65 8.47 -1.28
C ALA A 224 14.69 6.94 -1.38
N GLY A 225 13.75 6.32 -2.08
CA GLY A 225 13.51 4.90 -1.96
C GLY A 225 13.08 4.54 -0.53
N ARG A 226 13.83 3.63 0.11
CA ARG A 226 13.64 3.24 1.53
C ARG A 226 12.23 2.75 1.85
N SER A 227 11.60 2.01 0.91
CA SER A 227 10.36 1.29 1.15
C SER A 227 10.56 0.25 2.24
N GLY A 228 9.58 0.06 3.13
CA GLY A 228 9.72 -0.87 4.25
C GLY A 228 8.65 -0.72 5.33
N LEU A 229 9.00 -1.10 6.58
CA LEU A 229 8.05 -1.18 7.68
C LEU A 229 8.57 -0.51 8.97
N TRP A 230 7.73 0.29 9.61
CA TRP A 230 7.78 0.62 11.04
C TRP A 230 6.76 -0.24 11.79
N ASP A 231 7.16 -0.84 12.91
CA ASP A 231 6.22 -1.57 13.79
C ASP A 231 5.32 -0.61 14.59
N GLY A 232 4.35 -1.16 15.33
CA GLY A 232 3.44 -0.38 16.17
C GLY A 232 4.11 0.38 17.32
N ALA A 233 5.38 0.10 17.61
CA ALA A 233 6.19 0.89 18.55
C ALA A 233 6.96 2.02 17.84
N GLY A 234 6.81 2.17 16.53
CA GLY A 234 7.52 3.16 15.71
C GLY A 234 8.99 2.82 15.47
N ARG A 235 9.39 1.56 15.65
CA ARG A 235 10.74 1.10 15.33
C ARG A 235 10.83 0.72 13.87
N TRP A 236 11.85 1.17 13.17
CA TRP A 236 12.15 0.70 11.82
C TRP A 236 12.60 -0.76 11.87
N ILE A 237 11.81 -1.64 11.28
CA ILE A 237 12.10 -3.08 11.26
C ILE A 237 13.02 -3.42 10.08
N GLY A 238 12.84 -2.74 8.94
CA GLY A 238 13.69 -2.93 7.78
C GLY A 238 13.03 -2.55 6.47
N GLY A 239 13.83 -2.61 5.41
CA GLY A 239 13.42 -2.29 4.03
C GLY A 239 14.60 -1.97 3.16
N MET A 240 14.31 -1.36 2.01
CA MET A 240 15.33 -0.86 1.08
C MET A 240 16.20 0.21 1.73
N GLN A 241 17.48 0.24 1.39
CA GLN A 241 18.44 1.19 2.00
C GLN A 241 18.52 2.54 1.26
N GLY A 242 18.00 2.62 0.03
CA GLY A 242 18.02 3.81 -0.81
C GLY A 242 17.19 3.62 -2.07
N ALA A 243 17.46 4.42 -3.08
CA ALA A 243 16.84 4.31 -4.41
C ALA A 243 17.19 2.99 -5.10
N GLY A 244 16.52 2.68 -6.19
CA GLY A 244 16.65 1.44 -6.95
C GLY A 244 15.36 0.61 -6.89
N SER A 245 15.24 -0.34 -7.81
CA SER A 245 14.08 -1.25 -7.88
C SER A 245 14.26 -2.42 -6.89
N GLY A 246 13.22 -2.79 -6.15
CA GLY A 246 13.28 -3.90 -5.22
C GLY A 246 11.93 -4.28 -4.64
N LEU A 247 11.84 -5.48 -4.09
CA LEU A 247 10.66 -6.00 -3.42
C LEU A 247 10.97 -6.21 -1.94
N VAL A 248 10.13 -5.68 -1.07
CA VAL A 248 10.22 -5.88 0.38
C VAL A 248 9.11 -6.82 0.81
N ILE A 249 9.46 -7.91 1.45
CA ILE A 249 8.52 -8.89 2.02
C ILE A 249 8.45 -8.70 3.52
N VAL A 250 7.25 -8.60 4.04
CA VAL A 250 6.95 -8.35 5.44
C VAL A 250 6.10 -9.48 5.99
N THR A 251 6.56 -10.09 7.06
CA THR A 251 5.84 -11.14 7.78
C THR A 251 5.60 -10.75 9.22
N CYS A 252 4.44 -11.12 9.75
CA CYS A 252 4.12 -11.01 11.16
C CYS A 252 4.13 -12.40 11.79
N GLN A 253 4.83 -12.55 12.90
CA GLN A 253 4.90 -13.80 13.68
C GLN A 253 4.58 -13.49 15.16
N ARG A 254 4.50 -14.52 15.99
CA ARG A 254 4.26 -14.34 17.43
C ARG A 254 5.34 -13.48 18.10
N GLU A 255 6.57 -13.56 17.58
CA GLU A 255 7.74 -12.81 18.08
C GLU A 255 7.82 -11.38 17.52
N GLY A 256 6.94 -11.01 16.58
CA GLY A 256 6.86 -9.68 15.99
C GLY A 256 7.01 -9.65 14.46
N TRP A 257 7.35 -8.47 13.96
CA TRP A 257 7.49 -8.21 12.54
C TRP A 257 8.90 -8.55 12.03
N GLN A 258 8.95 -9.13 10.84
CA GLN A 258 10.20 -9.42 10.12
C GLN A 258 10.12 -8.85 8.71
N VAL A 259 11.25 -8.34 8.23
CA VAL A 259 11.37 -7.74 6.90
C VAL A 259 12.53 -8.37 6.15
N ARG A 260 12.29 -8.69 4.88
CA ARG A 260 13.30 -9.21 3.96
C ARG A 260 13.21 -8.45 2.63
N VAL A 261 14.35 -7.99 2.13
CA VAL A 261 14.49 -7.45 0.77
C VAL A 261 14.80 -8.61 -0.17
N ALA A 262 14.09 -8.65 -1.31
CA ALA A 262 14.17 -9.73 -2.29
C ALA A 262 14.39 -9.18 -3.70
#